data_b8dce94f247b8d43b7a45f75c626e89a
#
_entry.id   b8dce94f247b8d43b7a45f75c626e89a
#
_cell.length_a   1.000
_cell.length_b   1.000
_cell.length_c   1.000
_cell.angle_alpha   90.00
_cell.angle_beta   90.00
_cell.angle_gamma   90.00
#
_symmetry.space_group_name_H-M   'P 1'
#
loop_
_entity.id
_entity.type
_entity.pdbx_description
1 polymer ?
#
loop_
_entity_poly.entity_id
_entity_poly.type
_entity_poly.pdbx_seq_one_letter_code
_entity_poly.pdbx_strand_id
1 'polypeptide(L)'
;MNTPRRAAMATAIAAGALMMTVGPAAAHVEPDPTSVKPGTAVTVAFTPEHGCDDSPITTMTFRVPRGARNANPEPKDGWEAAASGRTTRRTITFSGGSMPSDATSAFSISFTAPKSKVLLTWKVIQACDDGVERWLEGPDGDFPAPVVGVGKKVASSEHAEG
;
A
#
# COMPACT_ATOMS: atom_id res chain seq x y z
N MET A 1 -15.38 6.16 -80.72
CA MET A 1 -14.20 6.57 -79.92
C MET A 1 -14.63 6.61 -78.46
N ASN A 2 -14.31 5.55 -77.70
CA ASN A 2 -14.76 5.32 -76.33
C ASN A 2 -13.63 5.68 -75.35
N THR A 3 -13.88 6.66 -74.50
CA THR A 3 -12.95 7.03 -73.43
C THR A 3 -13.35 6.30 -72.14
N PRO A 4 -12.46 5.53 -71.43
CA PRO A 4 -12.81 4.90 -70.16
C PRO A 4 -12.62 5.90 -69.01
N ARG A 5 -13.67 6.02 -68.21
CA ARG A 5 -13.67 6.72 -66.92
C ARG A 5 -12.87 5.91 -65.90
N ARG A 6 -11.79 6.50 -65.40
CA ARG A 6 -11.02 5.95 -64.27
C ARG A 6 -11.73 6.32 -62.95
N ALA A 7 -12.24 5.30 -62.25
CA ALA A 7 -12.74 5.43 -60.92
C ALA A 7 -11.56 5.47 -59.92
N ALA A 8 -11.42 6.57 -59.21
CA ALA A 8 -10.47 6.69 -58.12
C ALA A 8 -11.12 6.12 -56.84
N MET A 9 -10.60 5.01 -56.32
CA MET A 9 -10.95 4.48 -54.99
C MET A 9 -10.18 5.30 -53.95
N ALA A 10 -10.91 6.03 -53.12
CA ALA A 10 -10.37 6.69 -51.95
C ALA A 10 -10.43 5.68 -50.76
N THR A 11 -9.26 5.23 -50.32
CA THR A 11 -9.11 4.37 -49.15
C THR A 11 -9.08 5.27 -47.89
N ALA A 12 -10.16 5.29 -47.14
CA ALA A 12 -10.23 5.94 -45.83
C ALA A 12 -9.51 5.06 -44.80
N ILE A 13 -8.36 5.52 -44.32
CA ILE A 13 -7.66 4.92 -43.16
C ILE A 13 -8.31 5.47 -41.91
N ALA A 14 -9.13 4.65 -41.22
CA ALA A 14 -9.65 4.96 -39.90
C ALA A 14 -8.52 4.71 -38.87
N ALA A 15 -7.87 5.79 -38.45
CA ALA A 15 -6.97 5.74 -37.27
C ALA A 15 -7.79 5.60 -36.00
N GLY A 16 -7.93 4.36 -35.51
CA GLY A 16 -8.50 4.07 -34.19
C GLY A 16 -7.51 4.51 -33.10
N ALA A 17 -7.81 5.63 -32.44
CA ALA A 17 -7.11 6.02 -31.21
C ALA A 17 -7.49 5.04 -30.10
N LEU A 18 -6.61 4.10 -29.73
CA LEU A 18 -6.71 3.35 -28.47
C LEU A 18 -6.55 4.35 -27.32
N MET A 19 -7.63 4.79 -26.74
CA MET A 19 -7.60 5.45 -25.43
C MET A 19 -7.27 4.36 -24.38
N MET A 20 -6.00 4.25 -24.02
CA MET A 20 -5.62 3.50 -22.80
C MET A 20 -6.17 4.29 -21.61
N THR A 21 -7.25 3.83 -21.02
CA THR A 21 -7.70 4.28 -19.71
C THR A 21 -6.68 3.78 -18.70
N VAL A 22 -5.72 4.63 -18.31
CA VAL A 22 -4.91 4.39 -17.12
C VAL A 22 -5.88 4.50 -15.94
N GLY A 23 -6.34 3.38 -15.41
CA GLY A 23 -7.07 3.35 -14.16
C GLY A 23 -6.19 3.95 -13.05
N PRO A 24 -6.76 4.56 -12.02
CA PRO A 24 -5.98 5.01 -10.88
C PRO A 24 -5.22 3.80 -10.33
N ALA A 25 -3.90 3.90 -10.29
CA ALA A 25 -3.08 2.95 -9.56
C ALA A 25 -3.51 3.08 -8.09
N ALA A 26 -4.23 2.08 -7.56
CA ALA A 26 -4.58 2.08 -6.16
C ALA A 26 -3.30 1.86 -5.38
N ALA A 27 -2.81 2.92 -4.76
CA ALA A 27 -1.69 2.88 -3.84
C ALA A 27 -2.10 2.08 -2.61
N HIS A 28 -1.26 1.20 -2.14
CA HIS A 28 -1.49 0.42 -0.92
C HIS A 28 -0.23 0.38 -0.06
N VAL A 29 -0.42 0.18 1.23
CA VAL A 29 0.66 -0.27 2.12
C VAL A 29 0.42 -1.75 2.36
N GLU A 30 1.21 -2.60 1.71
CA GLU A 30 1.00 -4.04 1.75
C GLU A 30 1.72 -4.71 2.93
N PRO A 31 1.02 -5.50 3.76
CA PRO A 31 1.63 -6.30 4.81
C PRO A 31 2.08 -7.67 4.28
N ASP A 32 3.29 -8.10 4.65
CA ASP A 32 3.79 -9.45 4.40
C ASP A 32 4.39 -10.04 5.70
N PRO A 33 3.88 -11.18 6.18
CA PRO A 33 2.74 -11.96 5.70
C PRO A 33 1.38 -11.27 5.97
N THR A 34 0.41 -11.49 5.08
CA THR A 34 -0.97 -11.02 5.24
C THR A 34 -1.75 -11.80 6.31
N SER A 35 -1.26 -12.97 6.73
CA SER A 35 -1.89 -13.82 7.75
C SER A 35 -0.86 -14.48 8.64
N VAL A 36 -1.14 -14.48 9.94
CA VAL A 36 -0.25 -15.01 10.99
C VAL A 36 -0.98 -15.98 11.92
N LYS A 37 -0.21 -16.81 12.64
CA LYS A 37 -0.77 -17.76 13.60
C LYS A 37 -1.17 -17.06 14.90
N PRO A 38 -2.32 -17.43 15.52
CA PRO A 38 -2.71 -16.92 16.82
C PRO A 38 -1.67 -17.21 17.92
N GLY A 39 -1.40 -16.21 18.77
CA GLY A 39 -0.52 -16.34 19.93
C GLY A 39 0.97 -16.42 19.63
N THR A 40 1.41 -16.29 18.38
CA THR A 40 2.85 -16.34 18.02
C THR A 40 3.49 -14.96 17.98
N ALA A 41 4.79 -14.92 18.24
CA ALA A 41 5.62 -13.78 17.88
C ALA A 41 5.88 -13.80 16.36
N VAL A 42 5.78 -12.65 15.72
CA VAL A 42 5.89 -12.50 14.27
C VAL A 42 6.46 -11.13 13.92
N THR A 43 7.17 -11.05 12.81
CA THR A 43 7.52 -9.80 12.14
C THR A 43 6.71 -9.69 10.86
N VAL A 44 6.09 -8.55 10.66
CA VAL A 44 5.35 -8.20 9.44
C VAL A 44 6.06 -7.02 8.79
N ALA A 45 6.34 -7.16 7.51
CA ALA A 45 6.86 -6.11 6.66
C ALA A 45 5.70 -5.33 6.05
N PHE A 46 5.72 -4.02 6.14
CA PHE A 46 4.74 -3.12 5.52
C PHE A 46 5.44 -2.37 4.40
N THR A 47 5.03 -2.60 3.18
CA THR A 47 5.64 -2.02 1.99
C THR A 47 4.68 -1.01 1.36
N PRO A 48 4.98 0.31 1.41
CA PRO A 48 4.27 1.28 0.59
C PRO A 48 4.66 1.07 -0.88
N GLU A 49 3.70 1.09 -1.78
CA GLU A 49 3.94 0.86 -3.21
C GLU A 49 4.54 2.07 -3.90
N HIS A 50 4.28 3.26 -3.40
CA HIS A 50 4.86 4.51 -3.89
C HIS A 50 4.80 5.63 -2.85
N GLY A 51 5.46 6.76 -3.15
CA GLY A 51 5.40 7.99 -2.36
C GLY A 51 4.09 8.76 -2.54
N CYS A 52 4.04 9.98 -2.01
CA CYS A 52 2.94 10.89 -2.24
C CYS A 52 3.16 11.55 -3.61
N ASP A 53 2.48 11.09 -4.65
CA ASP A 53 2.77 11.43 -6.03
C ASP A 53 4.26 11.19 -6.35
N ASP A 54 4.99 12.18 -6.80
CA ASP A 54 6.42 12.09 -7.10
C ASP A 54 7.34 12.42 -5.92
N SER A 55 6.77 12.66 -4.73
CA SER A 55 7.52 13.10 -3.55
C SER A 55 8.03 11.92 -2.71
N PRO A 56 9.30 11.92 -2.28
CA PRO A 56 9.86 10.84 -1.47
C PRO A 56 9.24 10.75 -0.08
N ILE A 57 9.09 9.53 0.43
CA ILE A 57 8.61 9.27 1.78
C ILE A 57 9.72 9.61 2.78
N THR A 58 9.39 10.39 3.81
CA THR A 58 10.31 10.81 4.87
C THR A 58 9.89 10.34 6.26
N THR A 59 8.62 9.97 6.43
CA THR A 59 8.13 9.41 7.70
C THR A 59 7.01 8.41 7.47
N MET A 60 7.10 7.26 8.16
CA MET A 60 6.03 6.27 8.24
C MET A 60 5.58 6.12 9.69
N THR A 61 4.31 6.34 9.98
CA THR A 61 3.75 6.23 11.31
C THR A 61 2.64 5.18 11.34
N PHE A 62 2.81 4.18 12.19
CA PHE A 62 1.89 3.05 12.34
C PHE A 62 1.19 3.12 13.69
N ARG A 63 -0.14 3.09 13.70
CA ARG A 63 -0.90 2.88 14.91
C ARG A 63 -1.07 1.39 15.16
N VAL A 64 -0.48 0.91 16.25
CA VAL A 64 -0.55 -0.50 16.63
C VAL A 64 -2.00 -0.88 16.97
N PRO A 65 -2.59 -1.88 16.30
CA PRO A 65 -3.97 -2.30 16.56
C PRO A 65 -4.10 -2.98 17.94
N ARG A 66 -5.30 -2.91 18.52
CA ARG A 66 -5.60 -3.62 19.75
C ARG A 66 -5.41 -5.12 19.56
N GLY A 67 -4.72 -5.75 20.51
CA GLY A 67 -4.42 -7.19 20.45
C GLY A 67 -3.01 -7.52 19.95
N ALA A 68 -2.39 -6.70 19.12
CA ALA A 68 -0.97 -6.80 18.83
C ALA A 68 -0.17 -6.35 20.08
N ARG A 69 0.53 -7.27 20.72
CA ARG A 69 1.26 -7.03 21.96
C ARG A 69 2.76 -6.95 21.70
N ASN A 70 3.47 -6.21 22.54
CA ASN A 70 4.93 -6.06 22.45
C ASN A 70 5.40 -5.60 21.05
N ALA A 71 4.60 -4.76 20.40
CA ALA A 71 4.93 -4.28 19.07
C ALA A 71 6.14 -3.34 19.13
N ASN A 72 7.15 -3.62 18.31
CA ASN A 72 8.37 -2.83 18.20
C ASN A 72 8.79 -2.71 16.73
N PRO A 73 9.39 -1.60 16.34
CA PRO A 73 9.97 -1.50 15.01
C PRO A 73 11.23 -2.36 14.92
N GLU A 74 11.45 -2.99 13.78
CA GLU A 74 12.75 -3.55 13.44
C GLU A 74 13.67 -2.44 12.91
N PRO A 75 14.99 -2.55 13.12
CA PRO A 75 15.93 -1.59 12.54
C PRO A 75 15.79 -1.49 11.02
N LYS A 76 15.92 -0.26 10.49
CA LYS A 76 15.93 0.00 9.06
C LYS A 76 17.05 0.97 8.74
N ASP A 77 17.96 0.57 7.85
CA ASP A 77 19.13 1.35 7.47
C ASP A 77 18.72 2.75 6.96
N GLY A 78 19.37 3.78 7.50
CA GLY A 78 19.10 5.17 7.15
C GLY A 78 17.84 5.76 7.79
N TRP A 79 17.17 5.01 8.70
CA TRP A 79 15.95 5.47 9.38
C TRP A 79 16.09 5.37 10.89
N GLU A 80 15.57 6.35 11.58
CA GLU A 80 15.33 6.26 13.02
C GLU A 80 13.99 5.55 13.24
N ALA A 81 14.01 4.50 14.07
CA ALA A 81 12.82 3.72 14.36
C ALA A 81 12.50 3.79 15.86
N ALA A 82 11.31 4.27 16.21
CA ALA A 82 10.90 4.49 17.58
C ALA A 82 9.48 3.99 17.84
N ALA A 83 9.26 3.47 19.05
CA ALA A 83 7.93 3.16 19.55
C ALA A 83 7.56 4.07 20.71
N SER A 84 6.38 4.66 20.68
CA SER A 84 5.87 5.57 21.69
C SER A 84 4.46 5.19 22.15
N GLY A 85 4.02 5.76 23.27
CA GLY A 85 2.69 5.50 23.81
C GLY A 85 2.60 4.21 24.63
N ARG A 86 1.40 4.00 25.21
CA ARG A 86 1.10 2.81 26.03
C ARG A 86 0.45 1.73 25.17
N THR A 87 0.37 0.51 25.69
CA THR A 87 -0.14 -0.70 25.02
C THR A 87 -1.44 -0.52 24.22
N THR A 88 -2.37 0.34 24.66
CA THR A 88 -3.65 0.57 23.99
C THR A 88 -3.62 1.70 22.94
N ARG A 89 -2.55 2.50 22.94
CA ARG A 89 -2.33 3.64 22.03
C ARG A 89 -0.88 3.71 21.60
N ARG A 90 -0.28 2.54 21.31
CA ARG A 90 1.10 2.48 20.87
C ARG A 90 1.20 2.93 19.42
N THR A 91 2.20 3.73 19.15
CA THR A 91 2.56 4.20 17.81
C THR A 91 3.99 3.83 17.51
N ILE A 92 4.26 3.37 16.31
CA ILE A 92 5.60 3.11 15.80
C ILE A 92 5.86 4.10 14.68
N THR A 93 7.01 4.76 14.73
CA THR A 93 7.40 5.76 13.75
C THR A 93 8.79 5.44 13.21
N PHE A 94 8.92 5.47 11.89
CA PHE A 94 10.18 5.49 11.16
C PHE A 94 10.35 6.88 10.57
N SER A 95 11.48 7.54 10.82
CA SER A 95 11.73 8.93 10.40
C SER A 95 13.21 9.17 10.12
N GLY A 96 13.54 10.36 9.60
CA GLY A 96 14.92 10.76 9.32
C GLY A 96 15.57 10.12 8.10
N GLY A 97 14.86 9.19 7.43
CA GLY A 97 15.26 8.64 6.14
C GLY A 97 14.57 9.34 4.98
N SER A 98 14.89 8.90 3.77
CA SER A 98 14.22 9.30 2.55
C SER A 98 14.12 8.09 1.61
N MET A 99 12.90 7.79 1.17
CA MET A 99 12.65 6.73 0.18
C MET A 99 12.05 7.37 -1.06
N PRO A 100 12.72 7.30 -2.22
CA PRO A 100 12.20 7.82 -3.48
C PRO A 100 10.79 7.29 -3.79
N SER A 101 9.98 8.08 -4.46
CA SER A 101 8.57 7.75 -4.76
C SER A 101 8.39 6.47 -5.60
N ASP A 102 9.37 6.16 -6.44
CA ASP A 102 9.42 4.98 -7.30
C ASP A 102 10.17 3.78 -6.70
N ALA A 103 10.69 3.93 -5.47
CA ALA A 103 11.37 2.86 -4.75
C ALA A 103 10.39 2.12 -3.83
N THR A 104 10.62 0.82 -3.67
CA THR A 104 9.90 -0.01 -2.70
C THR A 104 10.84 -0.51 -1.62
N SER A 105 10.51 -0.28 -0.36
CA SER A 105 11.26 -0.79 0.77
C SER A 105 10.34 -0.97 1.98
N ALA A 106 10.45 -2.12 2.63
CA ALA A 106 9.58 -2.47 3.74
C ALA A 106 9.96 -1.76 5.05
N PHE A 107 8.94 -1.49 5.86
CA PHE A 107 9.01 -1.05 7.25
C PHE A 107 8.52 -2.18 8.14
N SER A 108 9.43 -2.87 8.80
CA SER A 108 9.12 -4.10 9.52
C SER A 108 8.81 -3.86 10.98
N ILE A 109 7.76 -4.53 11.47
CA ILE A 109 7.30 -4.43 12.85
C ILE A 109 7.15 -5.83 13.43
N SER A 110 7.84 -6.10 14.55
CA SER A 110 7.65 -7.33 15.32
C SER A 110 6.56 -7.14 16.38
N PHE A 111 5.74 -8.16 16.58
CA PHE A 111 4.72 -8.16 17.64
C PHE A 111 4.30 -9.58 18.02
N THR A 112 3.61 -9.72 19.16
CA THR A 112 2.94 -10.97 19.52
C THR A 112 1.47 -10.89 19.11
N ALA A 113 1.05 -11.79 18.23
CA ALA A 113 -0.32 -11.88 17.76
C ALA A 113 -1.28 -12.29 18.90
N PRO A 114 -2.53 -11.81 18.93
CA PRO A 114 -3.53 -12.26 19.89
C PRO A 114 -3.83 -13.76 19.73
N LYS A 115 -4.30 -14.40 20.81
CA LYS A 115 -4.69 -15.82 20.78
C LYS A 115 -6.00 -16.05 20.04
N SER A 116 -6.84 -15.03 19.94
CA SER A 116 -8.13 -15.08 19.23
C SER A 116 -7.94 -14.84 17.73
N LYS A 117 -8.80 -15.44 16.91
CA LYS A 117 -8.88 -15.19 15.47
C LYS A 117 -9.50 -13.80 15.23
N VAL A 118 -8.73 -12.89 14.66
CA VAL A 118 -9.14 -11.49 14.44
C VAL A 118 -8.44 -10.90 13.22
N LEU A 119 -8.98 -9.83 12.68
CA LEU A 119 -8.29 -8.96 11.73
C LEU A 119 -7.64 -7.80 12.48
N LEU A 120 -6.36 -7.59 12.27
CA LEU A 120 -5.59 -6.47 12.82
C LEU A 120 -5.46 -5.38 11.76
N THR A 121 -6.23 -4.31 11.91
CA THR A 121 -6.16 -3.15 11.02
C THR A 121 -5.09 -2.18 11.51
N TRP A 122 -4.07 -1.96 10.72
CA TRP A 122 -2.96 -1.06 10.97
C TRP A 122 -3.23 0.28 10.29
N LYS A 123 -3.55 1.31 11.09
CA LYS A 123 -3.69 2.66 10.54
C LYS A 123 -2.32 3.26 10.30
N VAL A 124 -2.08 3.73 9.06
CA VAL A 124 -0.77 4.24 8.67
C VAL A 124 -0.90 5.68 8.19
N ILE A 125 0.07 6.51 8.57
CA ILE A 125 0.26 7.85 8.03
C ILE A 125 1.63 7.85 7.36
N GLN A 126 1.63 8.14 6.08
CA GLN A 126 2.80 8.27 5.22
C GLN A 126 3.02 9.74 4.95
N ALA A 127 4.11 10.31 5.46
CA ALA A 127 4.49 11.68 5.20
C ALA A 127 5.64 11.70 4.20
N CYS A 128 5.52 12.56 3.21
CA CYS A 128 6.51 12.80 2.18
C CYS A 128 7.12 14.20 2.35
N ASP A 129 8.11 14.56 1.55
CA ASP A 129 8.63 15.92 1.53
C ASP A 129 7.54 16.92 1.13
N ASP A 130 6.67 16.50 0.21
CA ASP A 130 5.49 17.26 -0.19
C ASP A 130 4.25 16.36 -0.14
N GLY A 131 3.42 16.55 0.87
CA GLY A 131 2.19 15.82 1.05
C GLY A 131 2.18 14.79 2.17
N VAL A 132 0.99 14.28 2.45
CA VAL A 132 0.72 13.26 3.46
C VAL A 132 -0.41 12.37 2.99
N GLU A 133 -0.18 11.07 2.92
CA GLU A 133 -1.22 10.07 2.69
C GLU A 133 -1.64 9.39 3.98
N ARG A 134 -2.94 9.09 4.08
CA ARG A 134 -3.56 8.59 5.30
C ARG A 134 -4.31 7.30 5.03
N TRP A 135 -3.64 6.18 5.19
CA TRP A 135 -4.17 4.82 5.05
C TRP A 135 -5.00 4.46 6.28
N LEU A 136 -6.21 5.00 6.38
CA LEU A 136 -7.06 4.93 7.57
C LEU A 136 -8.43 4.33 7.29
N GLU A 137 -8.79 4.13 6.03
CA GLU A 137 -10.12 3.77 5.57
C GLU A 137 -10.39 2.26 5.65
N GLY A 138 -11.63 1.90 5.38
CA GLY A 138 -12.01 0.50 5.20
C GLY A 138 -11.51 -0.08 3.86
N PRO A 139 -11.72 -1.37 3.61
CA PRO A 139 -11.17 -2.05 2.43
C PRO A 139 -11.69 -1.51 1.08
N ASP A 140 -12.82 -0.83 1.07
CA ASP A 140 -13.43 -0.26 -0.13
C ASP A 140 -13.15 1.25 -0.30
N GLY A 141 -12.28 1.82 0.54
CA GLY A 141 -11.89 3.24 0.48
C GLY A 141 -10.73 3.48 -0.48
N ASP A 142 -10.47 4.75 -0.78
CA ASP A 142 -9.36 5.17 -1.65
C ASP A 142 -7.99 4.96 -0.98
N PHE A 143 -7.95 5.07 0.37
CA PHE A 143 -6.75 4.88 1.20
C PHE A 143 -6.99 3.81 2.28
N PRO A 144 -7.12 2.53 1.90
CA PRO A 144 -7.46 1.46 2.83
C PRO A 144 -6.30 1.18 3.79
N ALA A 145 -6.63 1.04 5.07
CA ALA A 145 -5.67 0.67 6.08
C ALA A 145 -5.22 -0.79 5.89
N PRO A 146 -3.91 -1.11 5.92
CA PRO A 146 -3.43 -2.47 5.80
C PRO A 146 -3.98 -3.39 6.90
N VAL A 147 -4.29 -4.62 6.54
CA VAL A 147 -4.91 -5.61 7.42
C VAL A 147 -4.08 -6.89 7.50
N VAL A 148 -3.79 -7.33 8.72
CA VAL A 148 -3.14 -8.63 8.98
C VAL A 148 -4.15 -9.58 9.64
N GLY A 149 -4.41 -10.71 9.03
CA GLY A 149 -5.29 -11.74 9.58
C GLY A 149 -4.58 -12.57 10.66
N VAL A 150 -5.21 -12.74 11.82
CA VAL A 150 -4.73 -13.68 12.85
C VAL A 150 -5.59 -14.93 12.79
N GLY A 151 -5.04 -16.04 12.27
CA GLY A 151 -5.79 -17.27 12.04
C GLY A 151 -7.00 -17.11 11.11
N LYS A 152 -6.99 -16.06 10.30
CA LYS A 152 -7.97 -15.73 9.26
C LYS A 152 -7.24 -15.33 7.99
N LYS A 153 -7.80 -15.67 6.83
CA LYS A 153 -7.36 -15.08 5.56
C LYS A 153 -7.91 -13.65 5.46
N VAL A 154 -7.09 -12.74 4.98
CA VAL A 154 -7.53 -11.42 4.53
C VAL A 154 -8.05 -11.62 3.10
N ALA A 155 -9.22 -11.07 2.78
CA ALA A 155 -9.67 -11.04 1.40
C ALA A 155 -8.67 -10.16 0.63
N SER A 156 -8.06 -10.72 -0.43
CA SER A 156 -7.31 -9.91 -1.37
C SER A 156 -8.31 -8.95 -2.04
N SER A 157 -7.98 -7.68 -2.07
CA SER A 157 -8.65 -6.72 -2.95
C SER A 157 -8.24 -7.04 -4.38
N GLU A 158 -8.78 -8.15 -4.94
CA GLU A 158 -8.72 -8.36 -6.38
C GLU A 158 -9.63 -7.28 -6.98
N HIS A 159 -9.02 -6.25 -7.54
CA HIS A 159 -9.72 -5.39 -8.48
C HIS A 159 -10.10 -6.31 -9.65
N ALA A 160 -11.39 -6.57 -9.78
CA ALA A 160 -11.95 -7.26 -10.92
C ALA A 160 -11.54 -6.47 -12.17
N GLU A 161 -10.63 -7.03 -12.94
CA GLU A 161 -10.45 -6.65 -14.33
C GLU A 161 -11.74 -7.02 -15.06
N GLY A 162 -12.50 -6.00 -15.39
CA GLY A 162 -13.68 -6.08 -16.23
C GLY A 162 -13.47 -5.30 -17.51
#